data_11771a16b69635f97ba71b0d23b41694
#
_entry.id   11771a16b69635f97ba71b0d23b41694
#
_cell.length_a   1.000
_cell.length_b   1.000
_cell.length_c   1.000
_cell.angle_alpha   90.00
_cell.angle_beta   90.00
_cell.angle_gamma   90.00
#
_symmetry.space_group_name_H-M   'P 1'
#
loop_
_entity.id
_entity.type
_entity.pdbx_description
1 polymer ?
#
loop_
_entity_poly.entity_id
_entity_poly.type
_entity_poly.pdbx_seq_one_letter_code
_entity_poly.pdbx_strand_id
1 'polypeptide(L)'
;MDGADIRIPLAECREIYDVGDVDRAMESGSGARNEALTAFYGKMKTLGGVRYVVKPSSFDGLDPLYARCPNFTPVLDDLKRYLALAVAGNEPMNFTPILLLGEPGIGKTHFARQLANVLGTGFEFVSMSSLTAGWILSGASSQ
;
A
#
# COMPACT_ATOMS: atom_id res chain seq x y z
N MET A 1 -10.57 30.63 -29.61
CA MET A 1 -9.40 30.24 -28.77
C MET A 1 -9.98 29.71 -27.46
N ASP A 2 -10.29 28.41 -27.47
CA ASP A 2 -10.82 27.73 -26.27
C ASP A 2 -9.68 27.55 -25.28
N GLY A 3 -9.74 28.31 -24.18
CA GLY A 3 -8.87 28.09 -23.03
C GLY A 3 -9.18 26.74 -22.45
N ALA A 4 -8.32 25.75 -22.71
CA ALA A 4 -8.38 24.49 -22.00
C ALA A 4 -8.26 24.76 -20.50
N ASP A 5 -9.36 24.58 -19.78
CA ASP A 5 -9.43 24.66 -18.33
C ASP A 5 -8.57 23.53 -17.76
N ILE A 6 -7.29 23.81 -17.53
CA ILE A 6 -6.35 22.85 -16.95
C ILE A 6 -6.72 22.73 -15.48
N ARG A 7 -7.68 21.86 -15.19
CA ARG A 7 -7.95 21.43 -13.81
C ARG A 7 -6.81 20.49 -13.37
N ILE A 8 -5.90 21.03 -12.61
CA ILE A 8 -4.95 20.20 -11.87
C ILE A 8 -5.78 19.48 -10.79
N PRO A 9 -5.99 18.16 -10.86
CA PRO A 9 -6.70 17.48 -9.79
C PRO A 9 -5.90 17.67 -8.51
N LEU A 10 -6.53 18.25 -7.48
CA LEU A 10 -5.94 18.30 -6.14
C LEU A 10 -5.77 16.86 -5.67
N ALA A 11 -4.53 16.39 -5.65
CA ALA A 11 -4.20 15.08 -5.13
C ALA A 11 -4.40 15.11 -3.62
N GLU A 12 -5.23 14.21 -3.11
CA GLU A 12 -5.34 14.00 -1.68
C GLU A 12 -4.10 13.27 -1.18
N CYS A 13 -3.52 13.78 -0.10
CA CYS A 13 -2.34 13.21 0.53
C CYS A 13 -2.68 12.76 1.95
N ARG A 14 -2.04 11.68 2.39
CA ARG A 14 -2.11 11.20 3.77
C ARG A 14 -0.70 11.11 4.34
N GLU A 15 -0.52 11.62 5.52
CA GLU A 15 0.69 11.40 6.28
C GLU A 15 0.63 10.03 6.96
N ILE A 16 1.63 9.19 6.70
CA ILE A 16 1.74 7.82 7.25
C ILE A 16 2.73 7.73 8.41
N TYR A 17 3.62 8.72 8.55
CA TYR A 17 4.48 8.93 9.71
C TYR A 17 4.98 10.38 9.74
N ASP A 18 5.22 10.90 10.93
CA ASP A 18 5.84 12.21 11.14
C ASP A 18 7.38 12.09 11.02
N VAL A 19 7.99 12.93 10.20
CA VAL A 19 9.45 12.97 10.04
C VAL A 19 10.15 13.38 11.35
N GLY A 20 9.52 14.20 12.19
CA GLY A 20 10.04 14.55 13.51
C GLY A 20 10.10 13.36 14.48
N ASP A 21 9.19 12.37 14.34
CA ASP A 21 9.28 11.11 15.09
C ASP A 21 10.49 10.29 14.67
N VAL A 22 10.80 10.29 13.36
CA VAL A 22 11.99 9.61 12.82
C VAL A 22 13.27 10.27 13.37
N ASP A 23 13.32 11.61 13.41
CA ASP A 23 14.45 12.35 13.95
C ASP A 23 14.65 12.02 15.44
N ARG A 24 13.59 12.03 16.22
CA ARG A 24 13.63 11.64 17.66
C ARG A 24 14.09 10.20 17.86
N ALA A 25 13.65 9.27 17.00
CA ALA A 25 14.11 7.88 17.06
C ALA A 25 15.59 7.72 16.72
N MET A 26 16.12 8.53 15.81
CA MET A 26 17.55 8.56 15.49
C MET A 26 18.39 9.11 16.65
N GLU A 27 17.91 10.15 17.33
CA GLU A 27 18.58 10.79 18.46
C GLU A 27 18.58 9.94 19.74
N SER A 28 17.55 9.11 19.93
CA SER A 28 17.38 8.30 21.15
C SER A 28 18.39 7.15 21.31
N GLY A 29 19.38 7.06 20.41
CA GLY A 29 20.52 6.14 20.52
C GLY A 29 20.26 4.70 20.10
N SER A 30 19.01 4.32 19.81
CA SER A 30 18.70 3.00 19.26
C SER A 30 19.22 2.83 17.85
N GLY A 31 19.28 3.92 17.08
CA GLY A 31 19.82 3.95 15.71
C GLY A 31 21.35 3.91 15.65
N ALA A 32 22.04 4.57 16.58
CA ALA A 32 23.49 4.74 16.50
C ALA A 32 24.30 3.43 16.61
N ARG A 33 23.69 2.37 17.13
CA ARG A 33 24.32 1.04 17.27
C ARG A 33 24.00 0.07 16.13
N ASN A 34 23.08 0.44 15.24
CA ASN A 34 22.63 -0.42 14.14
C ASN A 34 22.67 0.35 12.82
N GLU A 35 23.71 0.13 12.03
CA GLU A 35 23.93 0.78 10.74
C GLU A 35 22.76 0.60 9.76
N ALA A 36 22.14 -0.59 9.75
CA ALA A 36 20.97 -0.88 8.90
C ALA A 36 19.75 -0.05 9.32
N LEU A 37 19.54 0.14 10.62
CA LEU A 37 18.46 0.95 11.16
C LEU A 37 18.68 2.44 10.87
N THR A 38 19.91 2.91 11.00
CA THR A 38 20.29 4.29 10.64
C THR A 38 20.04 4.56 9.15
N ALA A 39 20.45 3.62 8.28
CA ALA A 39 20.21 3.74 6.84
C ALA A 39 18.71 3.71 6.52
N PHE A 40 17.91 2.91 7.24
CA PHE A 40 16.47 2.86 7.08
C PHE A 40 15.82 4.19 7.46
N TYR A 41 16.13 4.74 8.63
CA TYR A 41 15.64 6.05 9.05
C TYR A 41 16.05 7.18 8.09
N GLY A 42 17.28 7.13 7.59
CA GLY A 42 17.76 8.05 6.57
C GLY A 42 16.90 8.02 5.29
N LYS A 43 16.50 6.82 4.84
CA LYS A 43 15.57 6.67 3.72
C LYS A 43 14.16 7.22 4.05
N MET A 44 13.64 6.93 5.24
CA MET A 44 12.35 7.48 5.67
C MET A 44 12.39 9.02 5.65
N LYS A 45 13.43 9.63 6.19
CA LYS A 45 13.61 11.07 6.18
C LYS A 45 13.67 11.66 4.77
N THR A 46 14.40 11.01 3.86
CA THR A 46 14.51 11.44 2.46
C THR A 46 13.19 11.32 1.70
N LEU A 47 12.43 10.24 1.93
CA LEU A 47 11.16 9.98 1.26
C LEU A 47 10.00 10.80 1.84
N GLY A 48 10.13 11.29 3.08
CA GLY A 48 9.07 11.95 3.82
C GLY A 48 7.90 11.03 4.17
N GLY A 49 7.02 11.49 5.06
CA GLY A 49 5.86 10.72 5.55
C GLY A 49 4.61 10.81 4.66
N VAL A 50 4.59 11.70 3.68
CA VAL A 50 3.39 11.98 2.87
C VAL A 50 3.27 11.03 1.69
N ARG A 51 2.08 10.46 1.50
CA ARG A 51 1.74 9.61 0.35
C ARG A 51 0.46 10.09 -0.32
N TYR A 52 0.41 9.93 -1.64
CA TYR A 52 -0.80 10.19 -2.40
C TYR A 52 -1.82 9.08 -2.14
N VAL A 53 -3.07 9.50 -1.99
CA VAL A 53 -4.19 8.57 -1.79
C VAL A 53 -4.82 8.27 -3.14
N VAL A 54 -5.06 6.99 -3.40
CA VAL A 54 -5.73 6.55 -4.63
C VAL A 54 -7.24 6.80 -4.51
N LYS A 55 -7.77 7.62 -5.43
CA LYS A 55 -9.22 7.79 -5.64
C LYS A 55 -9.58 7.13 -6.95
N PRO A 56 -10.33 6.02 -6.93
CA PRO A 56 -10.74 5.35 -8.15
C PRO A 56 -11.78 6.19 -8.88
N SER A 57 -11.65 6.30 -10.20
CA SER A 57 -12.63 6.96 -11.07
C SER A 57 -13.62 5.96 -11.68
N SER A 58 -13.29 4.68 -11.70
CA SER A 58 -14.06 3.58 -12.25
C SER A 58 -13.69 2.27 -11.56
N PHE A 59 -14.56 1.29 -11.62
CA PHE A 59 -14.31 -0.09 -11.16
C PHE A 59 -14.17 -1.11 -12.29
N ASP A 60 -14.27 -0.67 -13.54
CA ASP A 60 -14.22 -1.55 -14.73
C ASP A 60 -12.85 -2.21 -14.91
N GLY A 61 -11.81 -1.61 -14.37
CA GLY A 61 -10.45 -2.17 -14.38
C GLY A 61 -10.29 -3.53 -13.71
N LEU A 62 -11.26 -3.94 -12.85
CA LEU A 62 -11.26 -5.28 -12.23
C LEU A 62 -11.75 -6.38 -13.18
N ASP A 63 -12.56 -6.08 -14.19
CA ASP A 63 -13.20 -7.08 -15.03
C ASP A 63 -12.21 -8.06 -15.70
N PRO A 64 -11.05 -7.62 -16.22
CA PRO A 64 -10.05 -8.54 -16.76
C PRO A 64 -9.46 -9.52 -15.74
N LEU A 65 -9.51 -9.20 -14.44
CA LEU A 65 -8.99 -10.07 -13.39
C LEU A 65 -9.85 -11.30 -13.16
N TYR A 66 -11.16 -11.24 -13.42
CA TYR A 66 -12.05 -12.40 -13.31
C TYR A 66 -11.61 -13.54 -14.25
N ALA A 67 -11.21 -13.21 -15.48
CA ALA A 67 -10.71 -14.18 -16.43
C ALA A 67 -9.28 -14.68 -16.09
N ARG A 68 -8.42 -13.79 -15.60
CA ARG A 68 -7.02 -14.12 -15.29
C ARG A 68 -6.83 -14.82 -13.95
N CYS A 69 -7.71 -14.56 -13.01
CA CYS A 69 -7.61 -15.02 -11.62
C CYS A 69 -8.94 -15.61 -11.13
N PRO A 70 -9.53 -16.62 -11.79
CA PRO A 70 -10.87 -17.12 -11.49
C PRO A 70 -11.00 -17.67 -10.05
N ASN A 71 -9.89 -18.16 -9.48
CA ASN A 71 -9.87 -18.65 -8.10
C ASN A 71 -10.14 -17.55 -7.05
N PHE A 72 -10.05 -16.27 -7.44
CA PHE A 72 -10.21 -15.12 -6.56
C PHE A 72 -11.51 -14.35 -6.83
N THR A 73 -12.46 -14.93 -7.56
CA THR A 73 -13.77 -14.32 -7.86
C THR A 73 -14.46 -13.76 -6.61
N PRO A 74 -14.59 -14.46 -5.49
CA PRO A 74 -15.24 -13.91 -4.29
C PRO A 74 -14.53 -12.66 -3.75
N VAL A 75 -13.20 -12.64 -3.81
CA VAL A 75 -12.39 -11.47 -3.39
C VAL A 75 -12.59 -10.29 -4.36
N LEU A 76 -12.66 -10.59 -5.66
CA LEU A 76 -12.92 -9.57 -6.68
C LEU A 76 -14.32 -8.96 -6.53
N ASP A 77 -15.33 -9.76 -6.19
CA ASP A 77 -16.68 -9.28 -5.92
C ASP A 77 -16.73 -8.32 -4.74
N ASP A 78 -16.03 -8.64 -3.66
CA ASP A 78 -15.92 -7.76 -2.50
C ASP A 78 -15.16 -6.47 -2.83
N LEU A 79 -14.03 -6.57 -3.52
CA LEU A 79 -13.28 -5.40 -3.97
C LEU A 79 -14.09 -4.51 -4.90
N LYS A 80 -14.88 -5.09 -5.81
CA LYS A 80 -15.75 -4.35 -6.72
C LYS A 80 -16.80 -3.55 -5.95
N ARG A 81 -17.35 -4.09 -4.85
CA ARG A 81 -18.27 -3.37 -3.97
C ARG A 81 -17.59 -2.19 -3.28
N TYR A 82 -16.39 -2.39 -2.72
CA TYR A 82 -15.62 -1.29 -2.09
C TYR A 82 -15.29 -0.19 -3.10
N LEU A 83 -14.87 -0.56 -4.30
CA LEU A 83 -14.58 0.39 -5.37
C LEU A 83 -15.84 1.16 -5.80
N ALA A 84 -16.96 0.48 -5.96
CA ALA A 84 -18.22 1.13 -6.32
C ALA A 84 -18.65 2.18 -5.28
N LEU A 85 -18.49 1.87 -3.99
CA LEU A 85 -18.77 2.81 -2.91
C LEU A 85 -17.79 4.01 -2.93
N ALA A 86 -16.50 3.76 -3.13
CA ALA A 86 -15.48 4.81 -3.20
C ALA A 86 -15.73 5.76 -4.40
N VAL A 87 -16.07 5.19 -5.57
CA VAL A 87 -16.43 5.97 -6.77
C VAL A 87 -17.69 6.80 -6.55
N ALA A 88 -18.75 6.19 -5.98
CA ALA A 88 -20.01 6.89 -5.72
C ALA A 88 -19.86 8.03 -4.70
N GLY A 89 -19.01 7.86 -3.68
CA GLY A 89 -18.74 8.86 -2.66
C GLY A 89 -17.63 9.87 -3.04
N ASN A 90 -16.94 9.67 -4.18
CA ASN A 90 -15.71 10.39 -4.52
C ASN A 90 -14.67 10.34 -3.38
N GLU A 91 -14.61 9.20 -2.70
CA GLU A 91 -13.78 8.97 -1.51
C GLU A 91 -12.54 8.14 -1.87
N PRO A 92 -11.48 8.24 -1.10
CA PRO A 92 -10.34 7.33 -1.21
C PRO A 92 -10.78 5.89 -1.01
N MET A 93 -10.12 5.00 -1.75
CA MET A 93 -10.34 3.57 -1.58
C MET A 93 -9.85 3.14 -0.18
N ASN A 94 -10.74 2.55 0.59
CA ASN A 94 -10.46 2.01 1.90
C ASN A 94 -11.10 0.63 2.03
N PHE A 95 -10.31 -0.41 2.16
CA PHE A 95 -10.80 -1.76 2.41
C PHE A 95 -9.99 -2.42 3.53
N THR A 96 -10.64 -3.33 4.22
CA THR A 96 -10.02 -4.09 5.30
C THR A 96 -8.91 -5.01 4.78
N PRO A 97 -7.89 -5.32 5.60
CA PRO A 97 -6.88 -6.31 5.24
C PRO A 97 -7.52 -7.63 4.79
N ILE A 98 -7.01 -8.19 3.69
CA ILE A 98 -7.53 -9.43 3.10
C ILE A 98 -6.55 -10.55 3.39
N LEU A 99 -7.04 -11.65 3.97
CA LEU A 99 -6.30 -12.88 4.17
C LEU A 99 -6.66 -13.89 3.07
N LEU A 100 -5.70 -14.21 2.20
CA LEU A 100 -5.86 -15.23 1.15
C LEU A 100 -5.35 -16.58 1.63
N LEU A 101 -6.27 -17.48 1.97
CA LEU A 101 -5.96 -18.87 2.34
C LEU A 101 -6.01 -19.77 1.11
N GLY A 102 -5.13 -20.74 1.06
CA GLY A 102 -5.10 -21.72 -0.03
C GLY A 102 -3.71 -22.32 -0.22
N GLU A 103 -3.64 -23.39 -1.02
CA GLU A 103 -2.44 -24.14 -1.30
C GLU A 103 -1.32 -23.29 -1.91
N PRO A 104 -0.03 -23.65 -1.73
CA PRO A 104 1.06 -23.06 -2.48
C PRO A 104 0.82 -23.20 -3.98
N GLY A 105 1.17 -22.15 -4.74
CA GLY A 105 1.10 -22.18 -6.21
C GLY A 105 -0.23 -21.75 -6.82
N ILE A 106 -1.32 -21.58 -6.08
CA ILE A 106 -2.62 -21.15 -6.65
C ILE A 106 -2.65 -19.69 -7.17
N GLY A 107 -1.53 -18.96 -7.06
CA GLY A 107 -1.41 -17.63 -7.65
C GLY A 107 -1.70 -16.46 -6.72
N LYS A 108 -1.70 -16.63 -5.38
CA LYS A 108 -1.99 -15.52 -4.41
C LYS A 108 -1.13 -14.29 -4.62
N THR A 109 0.17 -14.45 -4.74
CA THR A 109 1.11 -13.34 -4.96
C THR A 109 0.94 -12.71 -6.34
N HIS A 110 0.66 -13.54 -7.35
CA HIS A 110 0.35 -13.05 -8.70
C HIS A 110 -0.91 -12.20 -8.71
N PHE A 111 -1.98 -12.70 -8.07
CA PHE A 111 -3.22 -11.95 -7.90
C PHE A 111 -3.00 -10.59 -7.24
N ALA A 112 -2.29 -10.55 -6.10
CA ALA A 112 -2.02 -9.31 -5.38
C ALA A 112 -1.25 -8.28 -6.24
N ARG A 113 -0.27 -8.75 -7.05
CA ARG A 113 0.47 -7.90 -7.98
C ARG A 113 -0.41 -7.37 -9.12
N GLN A 114 -1.26 -8.22 -9.69
CA GLN A 114 -2.20 -7.80 -10.74
C GLN A 114 -3.22 -6.79 -10.20
N LEU A 115 -3.71 -7.01 -8.98
CA LEU A 115 -4.60 -6.09 -8.31
C LEU A 115 -3.95 -4.71 -8.10
N ALA A 116 -2.71 -4.67 -7.59
CA ALA A 116 -1.97 -3.41 -7.42
C ALA A 116 -1.82 -2.65 -8.74
N ASN A 117 -1.52 -3.36 -9.84
CA ASN A 117 -1.41 -2.76 -11.17
C ASN A 117 -2.75 -2.15 -11.63
N VAL A 118 -3.86 -2.84 -11.43
CA VAL A 118 -5.21 -2.34 -11.80
C VAL A 118 -5.59 -1.12 -10.96
N LEU A 119 -5.23 -1.13 -9.68
CA LEU A 119 -5.49 -0.02 -8.76
C LEU A 119 -4.52 1.16 -8.95
N GLY A 120 -3.47 1.01 -9.75
CA GLY A 120 -2.44 2.04 -9.93
C GLY A 120 -1.61 2.30 -8.68
N THR A 121 -1.47 1.29 -7.80
CA THR A 121 -0.70 1.39 -6.56
C THR A 121 0.64 0.67 -6.66
N GLY A 122 1.58 1.01 -5.77
CA GLY A 122 2.79 0.24 -5.57
C GLY A 122 2.48 -1.17 -5.03
N PHE A 123 3.38 -2.11 -5.31
CA PHE A 123 3.33 -3.48 -4.79
C PHE A 123 4.62 -3.79 -4.04
N GLU A 124 4.49 -4.13 -2.76
CA GLU A 124 5.59 -4.58 -1.93
C GLU A 124 5.33 -6.01 -1.45
N PHE A 125 6.36 -6.85 -1.52
CA PHE A 125 6.29 -8.24 -1.09
C PHE A 125 7.22 -8.49 0.08
N VAL A 126 6.65 -8.87 1.22
CA VAL A 126 7.40 -9.24 2.42
C VAL A 126 7.26 -10.74 2.64
N SER A 127 8.35 -11.50 2.43
CA SER A 127 8.37 -12.94 2.69
C SER A 127 8.58 -13.22 4.16
N MET A 128 7.55 -13.73 4.84
CA MET A 128 7.63 -14.10 6.25
C MET A 128 8.64 -15.23 6.50
N SER A 129 8.86 -16.11 5.52
CA SER A 129 9.84 -17.20 5.64
C SER A 129 11.30 -16.71 5.62
N SER A 130 11.53 -15.52 5.07
CA SER A 130 12.86 -14.89 5.08
C SER A 130 13.09 -13.95 6.28
N LEU A 131 12.06 -13.72 7.09
CA LEU A 131 12.15 -12.91 8.29
C LEU A 131 12.62 -13.76 9.46
N THR A 132 13.90 -13.67 9.78
CA THR A 132 14.50 -14.33 10.95
C THR A 132 14.10 -13.70 12.28
N ALA A 133 13.47 -12.52 12.24
CA ALA A 133 13.06 -11.79 13.43
C ALA A 133 11.68 -11.18 13.26
N GLY A 134 10.68 -11.61 14.05
CA GLY A 134 9.31 -11.10 14.04
C GLY A 134 9.17 -9.61 14.36
N TRP A 135 10.20 -9.00 14.94
CA TRP A 135 10.24 -7.56 15.26
C TRP A 135 10.20 -6.64 14.03
N ILE A 136 10.51 -7.14 12.82
CA ILE A 136 10.42 -6.35 11.58
C ILE A 136 8.97 -5.92 11.29
N LEU A 137 7.98 -6.69 11.73
CA LEU A 137 6.56 -6.37 11.53
C LEU A 137 5.93 -5.63 12.73
N SER A 138 6.40 -5.92 13.94
CA SER A 138 5.82 -5.35 15.16
C SER A 138 6.55 -4.09 15.65
N GLY A 139 7.67 -3.75 15.03
CA GLY A 139 8.61 -2.76 15.57
C GLY A 139 9.40 -3.38 16.73
N ALA A 140 10.70 -3.13 16.77
CA ALA A 140 11.51 -3.52 17.91
C ALA A 140 11.10 -2.68 19.12
N SER A 141 10.57 -3.31 20.16
CA SER A 141 10.66 -2.72 21.48
C SER A 141 12.14 -2.66 21.83
N SER A 142 12.69 -1.46 21.96
CA SER A 142 14.02 -1.25 22.50
C SER A 142 14.06 -1.77 23.94
N GLN A 143 14.58 -2.95 24.17
CA GLN A 143 15.08 -3.36 25.47
C GLN A 143 16.52 -2.94 25.63
#